data_bd9a6ad1705b2d564187588f6f820d38
#
_entry.id   bd9a6ad1705b2d564187588f6f820d38
#
_cell.length_a   1.000
_cell.length_b   1.000
_cell.length_c   1.000
_cell.angle_alpha   90.00
_cell.angle_beta   90.00
_cell.angle_gamma   90.00
#
_symmetry.space_group_name_H-M   'P 1'
#
loop_
_entity.id
_entity.type
_entity.pdbx_description
1 polymer ?
#
loop_
_entity_poly.entity_id
_entity_poly.type
_entity_poly.pdbx_seq_one_letter_code
_entity_poly.pdbx_strand_id
1 'polypeptide(L)'
;MITAEHGRRCISRTDINGNVDIITNKYNGMRYNSPNDLVCKSDGTIWFTDPQYGILSNHEGHEARSETVFNGVYLVDNDNKVELLTSEIDAPNGIAFAPDEKTIYITDTGETGNIFAFDVNNNKISNKRIFATPRPGKPDGIKVDSEGNLFSSAWDGVQVFSPKGELIAKIQIPEQRTANLCFGGKNFSELYIASDKSMYKIKMETSGNKPK
;
A
#
# COMPACT_ATOMS: atom_id res chain seq x y z
N MET A 1 12.51 -11.00 -2.31
CA MET A 1 11.63 -10.07 -1.56
C MET A 1 11.79 -8.68 -2.16
N ILE A 2 10.70 -7.93 -2.35
CA ILE A 2 10.74 -6.52 -2.77
C ILE A 2 10.38 -5.67 -1.57
N THR A 3 11.07 -4.56 -1.37
CA THR A 3 10.90 -3.70 -0.18
C THR A 3 10.84 -2.23 -0.57
N ALA A 4 9.87 -1.51 -0.02
CA ALA A 4 9.83 -0.06 -0.03
C ALA A 4 10.57 0.46 1.22
N GLU A 5 11.52 1.37 1.05
CA GLU A 5 12.42 1.76 2.11
C GLU A 5 12.40 3.28 2.36
N HIS A 6 11.93 3.68 3.53
CA HIS A 6 11.94 5.09 3.96
C HIS A 6 13.38 5.63 4.07
N GLY A 7 14.23 4.98 4.85
CA GLY A 7 15.57 5.48 5.15
C GLY A 7 16.50 5.59 3.94
N ARG A 8 16.49 4.60 3.04
CA ARG A 8 17.28 4.64 1.80
C ARG A 8 16.56 5.36 0.65
N ARG A 9 15.26 5.66 0.80
CA ARG A 9 14.42 6.33 -0.20
C ARG A 9 14.43 5.59 -1.54
N CYS A 10 14.16 4.28 -1.49
CA CYS A 10 14.27 3.41 -2.67
C CYS A 10 13.30 2.24 -2.63
N ILE A 11 13.15 1.59 -3.79
CA ILE A 11 12.62 0.23 -3.90
C ILE A 11 13.82 -0.70 -4.09
N SER A 12 13.91 -1.74 -3.28
CA SER A 12 14.99 -2.72 -3.34
C SER A 12 14.49 -4.15 -3.53
N ARG A 13 15.39 -5.01 -4.00
CA ARG A 13 15.17 -6.45 -4.10
C ARG A 13 16.20 -7.17 -3.24
N THR A 14 15.74 -8.08 -2.38
CA THR A 14 16.60 -9.02 -1.66
C THR A 14 16.46 -10.40 -2.29
N ASP A 15 17.56 -10.99 -2.71
CA ASP A 15 17.60 -12.34 -3.27
C ASP A 15 17.51 -13.42 -2.18
N ILE A 16 17.56 -14.71 -2.57
CA ILE A 16 17.49 -15.85 -1.65
C ILE A 16 18.74 -15.98 -0.77
N ASN A 17 19.87 -15.39 -1.16
CA ASN A 17 21.12 -15.39 -0.44
C ASN A 17 21.26 -14.17 0.50
N GLY A 18 20.29 -13.26 0.51
CA GLY A 18 20.30 -12.04 1.30
C GLY A 18 21.01 -10.85 0.64
N ASN A 19 21.42 -10.95 -0.62
CA ASN A 19 21.98 -9.81 -1.34
C ASN A 19 20.89 -8.80 -1.66
N VAL A 20 21.19 -7.51 -1.48
CA VAL A 20 20.22 -6.44 -1.67
C VAL A 20 20.65 -5.53 -2.83
N ASP A 21 19.82 -5.48 -3.86
CA ASP A 21 19.99 -4.60 -5.02
C ASP A 21 18.92 -3.49 -5.01
N ILE A 22 19.33 -2.27 -5.34
CA ILE A 22 18.38 -1.16 -5.55
C ILE A 22 17.78 -1.29 -6.94
N ILE A 23 16.45 -1.44 -7.01
CA ILE A 23 15.71 -1.43 -8.27
C ILE A 23 15.61 0.01 -8.78
N THR A 24 15.15 0.93 -7.91
CA THR A 24 15.04 2.35 -8.23
C THR A 24 15.11 3.22 -6.98
N ASN A 25 15.69 4.42 -7.09
CA ASN A 25 15.77 5.41 -6.01
C ASN A 25 15.50 6.83 -6.48
N LYS A 26 15.09 7.01 -7.77
CA LYS A 26 14.86 8.31 -8.38
C LYS A 26 13.76 8.25 -9.44
N TYR A 27 13.08 9.38 -9.60
CA TYR A 27 12.21 9.67 -10.73
C TYR A 27 12.68 10.97 -11.40
N ASN A 28 12.95 10.93 -12.70
CA ASN A 28 13.46 12.09 -13.47
C ASN A 28 14.69 12.79 -12.82
N GLY A 29 15.59 11.99 -12.23
CA GLY A 29 16.79 12.49 -11.56
C GLY A 29 16.59 12.93 -10.10
N MET A 30 15.37 13.11 -9.64
CA MET A 30 15.00 13.50 -8.27
C MET A 30 14.82 12.27 -7.39
N ARG A 31 15.33 12.28 -6.16
CA ARG A 31 15.12 11.21 -5.20
C ARG A 31 13.65 11.16 -4.77
N TYR A 32 13.14 9.94 -4.53
CA TYR A 32 11.83 9.74 -3.91
C TYR A 32 11.76 10.42 -2.55
N ASN A 33 10.55 10.67 -2.06
CA ASN A 33 10.34 11.12 -0.69
C ASN A 33 10.67 9.99 0.30
N SER A 34 9.81 9.02 0.42
CA SER A 34 9.98 7.83 1.26
C SER A 34 9.03 6.73 0.81
N PRO A 35 9.42 5.91 -0.18
CA PRO A 35 8.59 4.79 -0.65
C PRO A 35 8.02 3.99 0.52
N ASN A 36 6.68 3.88 0.59
CA ASN A 36 5.96 3.40 1.77
C ASN A 36 5.37 2.00 1.58
N ASP A 37 4.34 1.85 0.74
CA ASP A 37 3.74 0.54 0.45
C ASP A 37 3.89 0.19 -1.02
N LEU A 38 3.86 -1.10 -1.33
CA LEU A 38 4.00 -1.60 -2.69
C LEU A 38 3.15 -2.84 -2.95
N VAL A 39 2.82 -3.03 -4.22
CA VAL A 39 2.19 -4.25 -4.72
C VAL A 39 2.84 -4.66 -6.04
N CYS A 40 3.10 -5.97 -6.19
CA CYS A 40 3.57 -6.54 -7.44
C CYS A 40 2.35 -7.04 -8.24
N LYS A 41 2.26 -6.64 -9.50
CA LYS A 41 1.25 -7.10 -10.43
C LYS A 41 1.68 -8.41 -11.10
N SER A 42 0.75 -9.21 -11.59
CA SER A 42 1.03 -10.51 -12.23
C SER A 42 1.92 -10.43 -13.48
N ASP A 43 2.01 -9.26 -14.11
CA ASP A 43 2.91 -9.00 -15.25
C ASP A 43 4.36 -8.68 -14.85
N GLY A 44 4.66 -8.69 -13.55
CA GLY A 44 5.99 -8.43 -12.98
C GLY A 44 6.25 -6.97 -12.64
N THR A 45 5.36 -6.04 -12.98
CA THR A 45 5.50 -4.62 -12.62
C THR A 45 5.32 -4.40 -11.13
N ILE A 46 6.04 -3.41 -10.58
CA ILE A 46 5.99 -3.02 -9.16
C ILE A 46 5.32 -1.65 -9.08
N TRP A 47 4.27 -1.55 -8.27
CA TRP A 47 3.53 -0.32 -8.04
C TRP A 47 3.73 0.12 -6.60
N PHE A 48 4.05 1.38 -6.35
CA PHE A 48 4.37 1.85 -5.00
C PHE A 48 3.93 3.29 -4.76
N THR A 49 3.74 3.61 -3.48
CA THR A 49 3.41 4.94 -2.98
C THR A 49 4.64 5.63 -2.39
N ASP A 50 4.72 6.95 -2.53
CA ASP A 50 5.88 7.76 -2.11
C ASP A 50 5.44 9.01 -1.32
N PRO A 51 4.85 8.86 -0.13
CA PRO A 51 4.55 9.97 0.76
C PRO A 51 5.82 10.52 1.44
N GLN A 52 5.68 11.61 2.20
CA GLN A 52 6.82 12.26 2.85
C GLN A 52 7.17 11.73 4.25
N TYR A 53 6.48 10.69 4.77
CA TYR A 53 6.62 10.28 6.18
C TYR A 53 8.07 10.06 6.61
N GLY A 54 8.86 9.34 5.83
CA GLY A 54 10.25 9.01 6.15
C GLY A 54 11.24 10.17 5.99
N ILE A 55 10.81 11.35 5.50
CA ILE A 55 11.64 12.56 5.40
C ILE A 55 11.18 13.71 6.27
N LEU A 56 10.05 13.58 6.99
CA LEU A 56 9.55 14.61 7.92
C LEU A 56 10.33 14.65 9.23
N SER A 57 10.97 13.55 9.62
CA SER A 57 11.73 13.44 10.86
C SER A 57 12.71 12.26 10.77
N ASN A 58 13.56 12.12 11.81
CA ASN A 58 14.47 10.98 11.95
C ASN A 58 13.83 9.76 12.66
N HIS A 59 12.52 9.75 12.85
CA HIS A 59 11.81 8.65 13.53
C HIS A 59 11.56 7.47 12.57
N GLU A 60 11.03 7.74 11.37
CA GLU A 60 10.68 6.71 10.39
C GLU A 60 11.69 6.61 9.23
N GLY A 61 12.63 7.53 9.18
CA GLY A 61 13.65 7.59 8.14
C GLY A 61 14.72 8.62 8.46
N HIS A 62 15.03 9.51 7.53
CA HIS A 62 16.00 10.58 7.71
C HIS A 62 15.42 11.90 7.23
N GLU A 63 15.36 12.90 8.12
CA GLU A 63 14.86 14.23 7.79
C GLU A 63 15.56 14.80 6.55
N ALA A 64 14.76 15.22 5.57
CA ALA A 64 15.25 15.75 4.29
C ALA A 64 14.19 16.62 3.63
N ARG A 65 14.62 17.43 2.66
CA ARG A 65 13.68 18.13 1.78
C ARG A 65 13.15 17.19 0.71
N SER A 66 11.88 17.34 0.37
CA SER A 66 11.31 16.70 -0.82
C SER A 66 11.97 17.27 -2.08
N GLU A 67 12.49 16.39 -2.92
CA GLU A 67 13.06 16.77 -4.23
C GLU A 67 11.98 16.76 -5.31
N THR A 68 10.99 15.86 -5.22
CA THR A 68 9.87 15.75 -6.18
C THR A 68 8.81 16.82 -5.99
N VAL A 69 8.77 17.50 -4.84
CA VAL A 69 7.80 18.54 -4.42
C VAL A 69 6.33 18.10 -4.42
N PHE A 70 6.05 16.82 -4.59
CA PHE A 70 4.73 16.20 -4.52
C PHE A 70 4.84 14.79 -3.95
N ASN A 71 3.72 14.22 -3.54
CA ASN A 71 3.60 12.82 -3.16
C ASN A 71 3.13 12.01 -4.36
N GLY A 72 3.93 11.03 -4.78
CA GLY A 72 3.66 10.27 -6.01
C GLY A 72 3.16 8.86 -5.76
N VAL A 73 2.46 8.32 -6.74
CA VAL A 73 2.25 6.89 -6.92
C VAL A 73 2.92 6.51 -8.23
N TYR A 74 3.77 5.49 -8.18
CA TYR A 74 4.65 5.13 -9.29
C TYR A 74 4.49 3.67 -9.70
N LEU A 75 4.90 3.39 -10.91
CA LEU A 75 5.10 2.07 -11.48
C LEU A 75 6.57 1.91 -11.87
N VAL A 76 7.13 0.73 -11.61
CA VAL A 76 8.41 0.27 -12.15
C VAL A 76 8.12 -0.92 -13.06
N ASP A 77 8.53 -0.82 -14.31
CA ASP A 77 8.37 -1.91 -15.28
C ASP A 77 9.50 -2.96 -15.19
N ASN A 78 9.43 -4.00 -16.01
CA ASN A 78 10.39 -5.08 -16.02
C ASN A 78 11.80 -4.67 -16.52
N ASP A 79 11.92 -3.51 -17.16
CA ASP A 79 13.18 -2.90 -17.60
C ASP A 79 13.71 -1.88 -16.58
N ASN A 80 13.10 -1.81 -15.38
CA ASN A 80 13.35 -0.85 -14.31
C ASN A 80 13.08 0.62 -14.70
N LYS A 81 12.27 0.84 -15.73
CA LYS A 81 11.81 2.19 -16.07
C LYS A 81 10.68 2.59 -15.13
N VAL A 82 10.75 3.83 -14.63
CA VAL A 82 9.79 4.38 -13.68
C VAL A 82 8.82 5.31 -14.40
N GLU A 83 7.53 5.13 -14.12
CA GLU A 83 6.47 6.02 -14.56
C GLU A 83 5.72 6.59 -13.34
N LEU A 84 5.40 7.89 -13.36
CA LEU A 84 4.48 8.50 -12.41
C LEU A 84 3.05 8.20 -12.86
N LEU A 85 2.28 7.54 -12.01
CA LEU A 85 0.88 7.23 -12.27
C LEU A 85 -0.04 8.37 -11.87
N THR A 86 0.17 8.94 -10.69
CA THR A 86 -0.58 10.10 -10.19
C THR A 86 0.18 10.81 -9.07
N SER A 87 -0.10 12.10 -8.92
CA SER A 87 0.30 12.95 -7.78
C SER A 87 -0.90 13.66 -7.16
N GLU A 88 -2.12 13.16 -7.40
CA GLU A 88 -3.38 13.80 -6.97
C GLU A 88 -3.89 13.28 -5.61
N ILE A 89 -3.10 12.47 -4.89
CA ILE A 89 -3.41 11.96 -3.55
C ILE A 89 -2.49 12.68 -2.57
N ASP A 90 -3.07 13.26 -1.53
CA ASP A 90 -2.35 14.12 -0.58
C ASP A 90 -1.25 13.33 0.16
N ALA A 91 -1.60 12.21 0.76
CA ALA A 91 -0.65 11.33 1.46
C ALA A 91 -0.91 9.86 1.08
N PRO A 92 -0.48 9.43 -0.15
CA PRO A 92 -0.71 8.07 -0.61
C PRO A 92 0.04 7.08 0.28
N ASN A 93 -0.66 6.03 0.76
CA ASN A 93 -0.12 5.07 1.72
C ASN A 93 -0.36 3.64 1.21
N GLY A 94 -1.32 2.90 1.76
CA GLY A 94 -1.61 1.54 1.35
C GLY A 94 -2.01 1.42 -0.12
N ILE A 95 -1.57 0.37 -0.79
CA ILE A 95 -1.83 0.11 -2.20
C ILE A 95 -2.15 -1.37 -2.43
N ALA A 96 -3.22 -1.67 -3.17
CA ALA A 96 -3.63 -3.04 -3.48
C ALA A 96 -4.44 -3.13 -4.76
N PHE A 97 -4.27 -4.21 -5.52
CA PHE A 97 -5.13 -4.54 -6.67
C PHE A 97 -6.37 -5.33 -6.25
N ALA A 98 -7.46 -5.14 -6.99
CA ALA A 98 -8.54 -6.12 -7.05
C ALA A 98 -8.04 -7.46 -7.62
N PRO A 99 -8.74 -8.59 -7.39
CA PRO A 99 -8.28 -9.92 -7.84
C PRO A 99 -8.06 -10.05 -9.36
N ASP A 100 -8.78 -9.27 -10.14
CA ASP A 100 -8.68 -9.26 -11.61
C ASP A 100 -7.63 -8.26 -12.15
N GLU A 101 -6.99 -7.49 -11.24
CA GLU A 101 -6.00 -6.44 -11.53
C GLU A 101 -6.49 -5.31 -12.45
N LYS A 102 -7.81 -5.17 -12.62
CA LYS A 102 -8.43 -4.07 -13.39
C LYS A 102 -8.80 -2.86 -12.56
N THR A 103 -8.72 -2.99 -11.24
CA THR A 103 -8.90 -1.89 -10.29
C THR A 103 -7.72 -1.88 -9.32
N ILE A 104 -7.19 -0.69 -9.04
CA ILE A 104 -6.23 -0.49 -7.96
C ILE A 104 -6.84 0.43 -6.91
N TYR A 105 -6.62 0.09 -5.65
CA TYR A 105 -7.02 0.87 -4.50
C TYR A 105 -5.80 1.52 -3.88
N ILE A 106 -5.92 2.81 -3.51
CA ILE A 106 -4.85 3.58 -2.87
C ILE A 106 -5.48 4.37 -1.73
N THR A 107 -4.90 4.25 -0.54
CA THR A 107 -5.35 5.01 0.62
C THR A 107 -4.73 6.40 0.63
N ASP A 108 -5.50 7.38 1.11
CA ASP A 108 -5.03 8.70 1.46
C ASP A 108 -5.08 8.86 2.98
N THR A 109 -3.93 8.82 3.63
CA THR A 109 -3.82 9.09 5.08
C THR A 109 -3.74 10.61 5.37
N GLY A 110 -3.79 11.44 4.32
CA GLY A 110 -3.80 12.89 4.40
C GLY A 110 -5.14 13.47 4.89
N GLU A 111 -5.50 14.63 4.40
CA GLU A 111 -6.66 15.38 4.90
C GLU A 111 -7.97 14.61 4.69
N THR A 112 -8.16 14.00 3.53
CA THR A 112 -9.44 13.38 3.16
C THR A 112 -9.72 12.08 3.91
N GLY A 113 -8.71 11.27 4.19
CA GLY A 113 -8.84 9.95 4.81
C GLY A 113 -9.69 8.99 3.98
N ASN A 114 -9.62 9.10 2.66
CA ASN A 114 -10.37 8.26 1.72
C ASN A 114 -9.53 7.07 1.23
N ILE A 115 -10.24 6.05 0.78
CA ILE A 115 -9.69 5.02 -0.11
C ILE A 115 -10.16 5.38 -1.52
N PHE A 116 -9.22 5.63 -2.42
CA PHE A 116 -9.52 5.87 -3.83
C PHE A 116 -9.42 4.58 -4.63
N ALA A 117 -10.30 4.42 -5.63
CA ALA A 117 -10.19 3.39 -6.64
C ALA A 117 -9.88 4.04 -7.99
N PHE A 118 -9.05 3.37 -8.78
CA PHE A 118 -8.75 3.73 -10.17
C PHE A 118 -8.95 2.51 -11.06
N ASP A 119 -9.40 2.74 -12.29
CA ASP A 119 -9.41 1.71 -13.32
C ASP A 119 -7.98 1.54 -13.86
N VAL A 120 -7.59 0.29 -14.12
CA VAL A 120 -6.26 -0.06 -14.62
C VAL A 120 -6.38 -0.67 -16.02
N ASN A 121 -5.71 -0.06 -16.98
CA ASN A 121 -5.62 -0.55 -18.35
C ASN A 121 -4.22 -0.33 -18.92
N ASN A 122 -3.56 -1.38 -19.39
CA ASN A 122 -2.19 -1.32 -19.94
C ASN A 122 -1.21 -0.56 -19.03
N ASN A 123 -1.25 -0.87 -17.73
CA ASN A 123 -0.41 -0.24 -16.69
C ASN A 123 -0.59 1.28 -16.55
N LYS A 124 -1.72 1.82 -16.99
CA LYS A 124 -2.15 3.19 -16.75
C LYS A 124 -3.37 3.20 -15.86
N ILE A 125 -3.50 4.26 -15.06
CA ILE A 125 -4.66 4.47 -14.21
C ILE A 125 -5.57 5.57 -14.77
N SER A 126 -6.87 5.44 -14.51
CA SER A 126 -7.88 6.41 -14.92
C SER A 126 -9.10 6.33 -14.00
N ASN A 127 -10.06 7.22 -14.19
CA ASN A 127 -11.35 7.19 -13.51
C ASN A 127 -11.22 7.14 -11.98
N LYS A 128 -10.45 8.10 -11.41
CA LYS A 128 -10.33 8.29 -9.95
C LYS A 128 -11.69 8.47 -9.31
N ARG A 129 -11.99 7.67 -8.29
CA ARG A 129 -13.24 7.77 -7.52
C ARG A 129 -13.01 7.40 -6.07
N ILE A 130 -13.84 7.96 -5.16
CA ILE A 130 -13.86 7.52 -3.77
C ILE A 130 -14.49 6.13 -3.73
N PHE A 131 -13.77 5.18 -3.17
CA PHE A 131 -14.27 3.82 -2.95
C PHE A 131 -14.92 3.69 -1.57
N ALA A 132 -14.23 4.14 -0.53
CA ALA A 132 -14.72 4.11 0.85
C ALA A 132 -14.03 5.19 1.69
N THR A 133 -14.61 5.48 2.86
CA THR A 133 -14.03 6.41 3.83
C THR A 133 -14.07 5.76 5.21
N PRO A 134 -12.99 5.09 5.65
CA PRO A 134 -12.92 4.47 6.96
C PRO A 134 -13.13 5.48 8.10
N ARG A 135 -13.92 5.09 9.11
CA ARG A 135 -14.15 5.89 10.32
C ARG A 135 -14.36 4.98 11.53
N PRO A 136 -13.82 5.25 12.73
CA PRO A 136 -12.95 6.40 13.05
C PRO A 136 -11.55 6.26 12.45
N GLY A 137 -10.85 7.39 12.37
CA GLY A 137 -9.48 7.45 11.92
C GLY A 137 -9.31 7.54 10.41
N LYS A 138 -8.14 7.17 9.95
CA LYS A 138 -7.73 7.23 8.55
C LYS A 138 -7.20 5.86 8.11
N PRO A 139 -7.36 5.50 6.83
CA PRO A 139 -6.78 4.27 6.30
C PRO A 139 -5.26 4.40 6.20
N ASP A 140 -4.55 3.29 6.46
CA ASP A 140 -3.10 3.15 6.28
C ASP A 140 -2.87 1.97 5.32
N GLY A 141 -2.36 0.82 5.77
CA GLY A 141 -2.21 -0.35 4.92
C GLY A 141 -3.55 -1.00 4.53
N ILE A 142 -3.61 -1.54 3.33
CA ILE A 142 -4.79 -2.26 2.79
C ILE A 142 -4.40 -3.58 2.12
N LYS A 143 -5.31 -4.54 2.14
CA LYS A 143 -5.21 -5.77 1.34
C LYS A 143 -6.59 -6.16 0.82
N VAL A 144 -6.62 -6.91 -0.28
CA VAL A 144 -7.85 -7.40 -0.90
C VAL A 144 -7.86 -8.92 -0.84
N ASP A 145 -9.01 -9.51 -0.51
CA ASP A 145 -9.20 -10.96 -0.50
C ASP A 145 -9.56 -11.51 -1.89
N SER A 146 -9.66 -12.82 -2.01
CA SER A 146 -10.00 -13.51 -3.25
C SER A 146 -11.42 -13.24 -3.77
N GLU A 147 -12.29 -12.71 -2.91
CA GLU A 147 -13.67 -12.34 -3.25
C GLU A 147 -13.79 -10.86 -3.62
N GLY A 148 -12.69 -10.09 -3.53
CA GLY A 148 -12.64 -8.66 -3.82
C GLY A 148 -13.01 -7.78 -2.65
N ASN A 149 -13.18 -8.31 -1.43
CA ASN A 149 -13.39 -7.49 -0.26
C ASN A 149 -12.09 -6.79 0.12
N LEU A 150 -12.16 -5.49 0.41
CA LEU A 150 -11.02 -4.69 0.81
C LEU A 150 -10.94 -4.59 2.33
N PHE A 151 -9.82 -5.03 2.87
CA PHE A 151 -9.45 -4.92 4.28
C PHE A 151 -8.59 -3.69 4.47
N SER A 152 -9.04 -2.73 5.25
CA SER A 152 -8.32 -1.48 5.55
C SER A 152 -7.97 -1.42 7.02
N SER A 153 -6.73 -1.12 7.34
CA SER A 153 -6.37 -0.67 8.67
C SER A 153 -7.11 0.63 8.99
N ALA A 154 -7.45 0.83 10.25
CA ALA A 154 -8.12 2.02 10.79
C ALA A 154 -7.74 2.21 12.27
N TRP A 155 -8.27 3.26 12.93
CA TRP A 155 -7.95 3.49 14.34
C TRP A 155 -8.68 2.52 15.30
N ASP A 156 -9.72 1.85 14.84
CA ASP A 156 -10.48 0.87 15.64
C ASP A 156 -10.16 -0.59 15.26
N GLY A 157 -9.12 -0.82 14.48
CA GLY A 157 -8.72 -2.14 14.02
C GLY A 157 -8.74 -2.26 12.49
N VAL A 158 -9.40 -3.29 11.96
CA VAL A 158 -9.53 -3.50 10.51
C VAL A 158 -10.99 -3.34 10.10
N GLN A 159 -11.23 -2.51 9.11
CA GLN A 159 -12.55 -2.34 8.48
C GLN A 159 -12.58 -3.07 7.14
N VAL A 160 -13.63 -3.86 6.91
CA VAL A 160 -13.77 -4.67 5.70
C VAL A 160 -14.89 -4.09 4.84
N PHE A 161 -14.56 -3.80 3.60
CA PHE A 161 -15.49 -3.24 2.62
C PHE A 161 -15.76 -4.24 1.51
N SER A 162 -17.04 -4.37 1.11
CA SER A 162 -17.44 -5.16 -0.05
C SER A 162 -16.82 -4.59 -1.34
N PRO A 163 -16.84 -5.32 -2.48
CA PRO A 163 -16.41 -4.78 -3.77
C PRO A 163 -17.16 -3.52 -4.23
N LYS A 164 -18.28 -3.20 -3.58
CA LYS A 164 -19.06 -1.97 -3.82
C LYS A 164 -18.69 -0.79 -2.91
N GLY A 165 -17.73 -0.98 -1.98
CA GLY A 165 -17.33 0.03 -1.00
C GLY A 165 -18.23 0.11 0.24
N GLU A 166 -19.14 -0.87 0.46
CA GLU A 166 -20.00 -0.94 1.62
C GLU A 166 -19.24 -1.58 2.80
N LEU A 167 -19.28 -0.97 3.99
CA LEU A 167 -18.69 -1.55 5.20
C LEU A 167 -19.49 -2.79 5.61
N ILE A 168 -18.87 -3.96 5.57
CA ILE A 168 -19.51 -5.26 5.85
C ILE A 168 -19.05 -5.90 7.16
N ALA A 169 -17.85 -5.54 7.65
CA ALA A 169 -17.33 -6.07 8.91
C ALA A 169 -16.29 -5.14 9.54
N LYS A 170 -16.08 -5.31 10.85
CA LYS A 170 -14.97 -4.72 11.61
C LYS A 170 -14.29 -5.79 12.47
N ILE A 171 -12.97 -5.85 12.43
CA ILE A 171 -12.15 -6.64 13.32
C ILE A 171 -11.55 -5.66 14.33
N GLN A 172 -12.15 -5.60 15.52
CA GLN A 172 -11.70 -4.70 16.56
C GLN A 172 -10.38 -5.18 17.17
N ILE A 173 -9.43 -4.27 17.30
CA ILE A 173 -8.13 -4.50 17.94
C ILE A 173 -8.07 -3.64 19.22
N PRO A 174 -7.60 -4.17 20.34
CA PRO A 174 -7.59 -3.45 21.63
C PRO A 174 -6.42 -2.45 21.71
N GLU A 175 -6.06 -1.81 20.62
CA GLU A 175 -5.04 -0.77 20.50
C GLU A 175 -5.58 0.39 19.66
N GLN A 176 -4.99 1.57 19.82
CA GLN A 176 -5.53 2.79 19.19
C GLN A 176 -5.27 2.90 17.69
N ARG A 177 -4.27 2.20 17.16
CA ARG A 177 -3.88 2.29 15.76
C ARG A 177 -3.53 0.93 15.20
N THR A 178 -4.10 0.64 14.07
CA THR A 178 -3.70 -0.47 13.23
C THR A 178 -3.02 0.12 11.99
N ALA A 179 -1.76 -0.21 11.78
CA ALA A 179 -0.97 0.38 10.71
C ALA A 179 -1.06 -0.43 9.42
N ASN A 180 -0.90 -1.76 9.51
CA ASN A 180 -0.85 -2.58 8.30
C ASN A 180 -1.39 -3.98 8.56
N LEU A 181 -1.62 -4.74 7.50
CA LEU A 181 -2.12 -6.10 7.55
C LEU A 181 -1.65 -6.91 6.34
N CYS A 182 -1.60 -8.21 6.47
CA CYS A 182 -1.36 -9.10 5.33
C CYS A 182 -2.04 -10.45 5.54
N PHE A 183 -2.45 -11.06 4.44
CA PHE A 183 -2.84 -12.46 4.44
C PHE A 183 -1.61 -13.36 4.39
N GLY A 184 -1.66 -14.47 5.11
CA GLY A 184 -0.58 -15.45 5.18
C GLY A 184 -1.07 -16.82 5.59
N GLY A 185 -0.14 -17.66 6.08
CA GLY A 185 -0.40 -19.03 6.40
C GLY A 185 -0.43 -19.95 5.16
N LYS A 186 -0.57 -21.25 5.36
CA LYS A 186 -0.47 -22.27 4.32
C LYS A 186 -1.43 -22.03 3.14
N ASN A 187 -2.64 -21.52 3.43
CA ASN A 187 -3.71 -21.32 2.45
C ASN A 187 -4.02 -19.83 2.23
N PHE A 188 -3.19 -18.91 2.73
CA PHE A 188 -3.47 -17.47 2.75
C PHE A 188 -4.80 -17.11 3.43
N SER A 189 -5.23 -17.92 4.40
CA SER A 189 -6.46 -17.73 5.18
C SER A 189 -6.20 -17.29 6.64
N GLU A 190 -5.02 -16.81 6.92
CA GLU A 190 -4.68 -16.16 8.18
C GLU A 190 -4.41 -14.67 7.91
N LEU A 191 -5.12 -13.79 8.60
CA LEU A 191 -4.88 -12.36 8.55
C LEU A 191 -3.95 -11.97 9.69
N TYR A 192 -2.80 -11.42 9.36
CA TYR A 192 -1.84 -10.83 10.29
C TYR A 192 -2.04 -9.32 10.31
N ILE A 193 -2.11 -8.74 11.50
CA ILE A 193 -2.47 -7.34 11.70
C ILE A 193 -1.40 -6.71 12.58
N ALA A 194 -0.69 -5.70 12.04
CA ALA A 194 0.28 -4.91 12.78
C ALA A 194 -0.42 -3.71 13.43
N SER A 195 -0.31 -3.62 14.75
CA SER A 195 -0.84 -2.51 15.54
C SER A 195 0.29 -1.81 16.29
N ASP A 196 0.00 -0.79 17.11
CA ASP A 196 1.03 0.07 17.74
C ASP A 196 2.12 -0.71 18.48
N LYS A 197 1.76 -1.78 19.19
CA LYS A 197 2.68 -2.52 20.08
C LYS A 197 2.67 -4.02 19.83
N SER A 198 1.71 -4.52 19.07
CA SER A 198 1.44 -5.95 18.96
C SER A 198 1.18 -6.37 17.51
N MET A 199 1.49 -7.62 17.26
CA MET A 199 1.06 -8.32 16.05
C MET A 199 -0.08 -9.26 16.42
N TYR A 200 -1.22 -9.11 15.76
CA TYR A 200 -2.38 -10.00 15.94
C TYR A 200 -2.51 -10.94 14.75
N LYS A 201 -3.11 -12.07 15.00
CA LYS A 201 -3.44 -13.07 13.97
C LYS A 201 -4.86 -13.58 14.16
N ILE A 202 -5.61 -13.65 13.07
CA ILE A 202 -6.95 -14.23 13.05
C ILE A 202 -7.09 -15.18 11.86
N LYS A 203 -7.75 -16.31 12.08
CA LYS A 203 -8.12 -17.23 11.00
C LYS A 203 -9.36 -16.70 10.29
N MET A 204 -9.31 -16.66 8.96
CA MET A 204 -10.37 -16.16 8.10
C MET A 204 -11.04 -17.31 7.35
N GLU A 205 -12.32 -17.15 7.02
CA GLU A 205 -13.03 -18.06 6.09
C GLU A 205 -12.70 -17.75 4.63
N THR A 206 -12.30 -16.51 4.33
CA THR A 206 -11.77 -16.11 3.03
C THR A 206 -10.24 -16.24 2.98
N SER A 207 -9.65 -16.12 1.79
CA SER A 207 -8.21 -16.10 1.60
C SER A 207 -7.76 -14.81 0.89
N GLY A 208 -6.57 -14.35 1.19
CA GLY A 208 -5.94 -13.27 0.43
C GLY A 208 -5.59 -13.69 -1.00
N ASN A 209 -5.40 -12.71 -1.86
CA ASN A 209 -4.84 -12.94 -3.18
C ASN A 209 -3.45 -13.53 -3.04
N LYS A 210 -3.23 -14.69 -3.63
CA LYS A 210 -1.88 -15.27 -3.69
C LYS A 210 -1.03 -14.44 -4.64
N PRO A 211 0.23 -14.17 -4.29
CA PRO A 211 1.18 -13.66 -5.26
C PRO A 211 1.22 -14.57 -6.49
N LYS A 212 1.10 -14.00 -7.65
CA LYS A 212 1.15 -14.74 -8.92
C LYS A 212 2.58 -14.87 -9.40
#